data_b54c9c06c11ff0a64feaa63a44b3e14a
#
_entry.id   b54c9c06c11ff0a64feaa63a44b3e14a
#
_cell.length_a   1.000
_cell.length_b   1.000
_cell.length_c   1.000
_cell.angle_alpha   90.00
_cell.angle_beta   90.00
_cell.angle_gamma   90.00
#
_symmetry.space_group_name_H-M   'P 1'
#
loop_
_entity.id
_entity.type
_entity.pdbx_description
1 polymer ?
#
loop_
_entity_poly.entity_id
_entity_poly.type
_entity_poly.pdbx_seq_one_letter_code
_entity_poly.pdbx_strand_id
1 'polypeptide(L)'
;NSYSLIQGKTVIAIGSPSGYDDSVYFGTITSVSNKVAVTDTEYNLLITDILGSQQGSGVLLDTDGEVIGLIAQDYGDEKNESKTMVKALAVSQLKPLIETLSNGEAIQYLGVRGKDISENVSNSIDIPQGVYVKSVEDNSPAMEAGLQSGDVIQKIDGKEIETMQQYSSQLQKCEGGQKVSLTVMRSKGAEGYAEMKIEAEVESR
;
A
#
# COMPACT_ATOMS: atom_id res chain seq x y z
N ASN A 1 5.08 17.95 5.18
CA ASN A 1 4.47 16.85 5.94
C ASN A 1 3.13 16.45 5.29
N SER A 2 3.05 15.30 4.62
CA SER A 2 1.85 14.89 3.87
C SER A 2 0.65 14.46 4.75
N TYR A 3 0.79 14.43 6.09
CA TYR A 3 -0.33 14.13 7.00
C TYR A 3 -1.38 15.28 7.10
N SER A 4 -1.03 16.50 6.71
CA SER A 4 -1.92 17.66 6.73
C SER A 4 -2.45 18.06 5.35
N LEU A 5 -2.30 17.18 4.36
CA LEU A 5 -2.76 17.46 3.01
C LEU A 5 -4.29 17.38 2.92
N ILE A 6 -4.87 18.37 2.28
CA ILE A 6 -6.30 18.46 2.00
C ILE A 6 -6.54 18.68 0.52
N GLN A 7 -7.71 18.30 0.05
CA GLN A 7 -8.18 18.60 -1.29
C GLN A 7 -8.20 20.11 -1.54
N GLY A 8 -7.87 20.54 -2.76
CA GLY A 8 -7.79 21.94 -3.17
C GLY A 8 -6.45 22.62 -2.84
N LYS A 9 -5.52 21.97 -2.12
CA LYS A 9 -4.18 22.52 -1.88
C LYS A 9 -3.41 22.61 -3.19
N THR A 10 -2.79 23.77 -3.47
CA THR A 10 -1.92 23.98 -4.63
C THR A 10 -0.67 23.13 -4.50
N VAL A 11 -0.25 22.53 -5.61
CA VAL A 11 0.93 21.68 -5.71
C VAL A 11 1.72 21.96 -6.97
N ILE A 12 3.00 21.60 -6.94
CA ILE A 12 3.95 21.74 -8.04
C ILE A 12 4.51 20.36 -8.35
N ALA A 13 4.33 19.89 -9.58
CA ALA A 13 4.95 18.65 -10.06
C ALA A 13 6.23 19.00 -10.84
N ILE A 14 7.34 18.38 -10.44
CA ILE A 14 8.67 18.61 -11.03
C ILE A 14 9.30 17.28 -11.46
N GLY A 15 9.91 17.28 -12.62
CA GLY A 15 10.59 16.11 -13.20
C GLY A 15 10.13 15.85 -14.61
N SER A 16 9.52 14.72 -14.87
CA SER A 16 8.92 14.34 -16.15
C SER A 16 7.44 13.91 -15.99
N PRO A 17 6.56 14.71 -15.35
CA PRO A 17 5.18 14.29 -15.06
C PRO A 17 4.37 13.94 -16.29
N SER A 18 4.61 14.63 -17.42
CA SER A 18 3.94 14.45 -18.71
C SER A 18 4.77 13.65 -19.72
N GLY A 19 5.92 13.08 -19.30
CA GLY A 19 6.84 12.37 -20.18
C GLY A 19 7.87 13.26 -20.87
N TYR A 20 7.87 14.58 -20.60
CA TYR A 20 8.91 15.52 -21.03
C TYR A 20 9.82 15.83 -19.85
N ASP A 21 11.14 15.67 -20.04
CA ASP A 21 12.14 15.94 -19.01
C ASP A 21 12.18 17.43 -18.62
N ASP A 22 12.65 17.71 -17.42
CA ASP A 22 12.82 19.06 -16.85
C ASP A 22 11.56 19.92 -16.88
N SER A 23 10.41 19.29 -16.70
CA SER A 23 9.10 19.93 -16.73
C SER A 23 8.63 20.34 -15.34
N VAL A 24 7.92 21.48 -15.29
CA VAL A 24 7.27 22.00 -14.07
C VAL A 24 5.80 22.27 -14.38
N TYR A 25 4.91 21.68 -13.56
CA TYR A 25 3.47 21.88 -13.68
C TYR A 25 2.88 22.33 -12.35
N PHE A 26 1.88 23.19 -12.44
CA PHE A 26 1.11 23.66 -11.29
C PHE A 26 -0.29 23.06 -11.35
N GLY A 27 -0.84 22.72 -10.21
CA GLY A 27 -2.20 22.22 -10.09
C GLY A 27 -2.65 22.13 -8.65
N THR A 28 -3.71 21.35 -8.42
CA THR A 28 -4.29 21.16 -7.09
C THR A 28 -4.47 19.67 -6.77
N ILE A 29 -4.46 19.34 -5.48
CA ILE A 29 -4.83 18.01 -5.01
C ILE A 29 -6.33 17.85 -5.16
N THR A 30 -6.76 16.85 -5.92
CA THR A 30 -8.19 16.52 -6.09
C THR A 30 -8.63 15.40 -5.17
N SER A 31 -7.72 14.51 -4.76
CA SER A 31 -8.01 13.44 -3.79
C SER A 31 -6.79 13.05 -2.96
N VAL A 32 -7.03 12.73 -1.68
CA VAL A 32 -6.03 12.27 -0.71
C VAL A 32 -6.41 10.92 -0.06
N SER A 33 -7.62 10.42 -0.34
CA SER A 33 -8.21 9.27 0.37
C SER A 33 -8.05 7.95 -0.37
N ASN A 34 -7.45 7.96 -1.56
CA ASN A 34 -7.23 6.74 -2.31
C ASN A 34 -6.06 5.98 -1.71
N LYS A 35 -6.23 4.66 -1.59
CA LYS A 35 -5.18 3.77 -1.14
C LYS A 35 -4.78 2.84 -2.26
N VAL A 36 -3.50 2.56 -2.37
CA VAL A 36 -2.95 1.59 -3.30
C VAL A 36 -2.25 0.48 -2.52
N ALA A 37 -2.69 -0.77 -2.79
CA ALA A 37 -2.05 -1.93 -2.24
C ALA A 37 -0.75 -2.21 -2.99
N VAL A 38 0.35 -2.23 -2.25
CA VAL A 38 1.66 -2.67 -2.69
C VAL A 38 1.98 -3.95 -1.91
N THR A 39 2.95 -4.71 -2.35
CA THR A 39 3.33 -5.93 -1.65
C THR A 39 3.73 -5.62 -0.21
N ASP A 40 3.09 -6.34 0.72
CA ASP A 40 3.25 -6.25 2.17
C ASP A 40 2.98 -4.87 2.79
N THR A 41 2.35 -3.95 2.05
CA THR A 41 1.97 -2.62 2.57
C THR A 41 0.87 -1.96 1.74
N GLU A 42 0.41 -0.80 2.17
CA GLU A 42 -0.43 0.10 1.36
C GLU A 42 0.01 1.55 1.55
N TYR A 43 -0.15 2.35 0.51
CA TYR A 43 0.17 3.77 0.53
C TYR A 43 -1.03 4.63 0.15
N ASN A 44 -1.11 5.83 0.69
CA ASN A 44 -2.06 6.82 0.22
C ASN A 44 -1.59 7.39 -1.12
N LEU A 45 -2.53 7.43 -2.06
CA LEU A 45 -2.33 7.97 -3.38
C LEU A 45 -2.94 9.38 -3.44
N LEU A 46 -2.08 10.37 -3.65
CA LEU A 46 -2.48 11.73 -3.95
C LEU A 46 -2.82 11.81 -5.43
N ILE A 47 -4.00 12.32 -5.76
CA ILE A 47 -4.41 12.59 -7.15
C ILE A 47 -4.51 14.09 -7.34
N THR A 48 -4.00 14.59 -8.46
CA THR A 48 -4.02 16.01 -8.81
C THR A 48 -4.88 16.25 -10.06
N ASP A 49 -5.12 17.50 -10.41
CA ASP A 49 -5.72 17.93 -11.68
C ASP A 49 -4.66 18.16 -12.79
N ILE A 50 -3.39 17.93 -12.50
CA ILE A 50 -2.30 18.03 -13.46
C ILE A 50 -2.40 16.84 -14.43
N LEU A 51 -2.40 17.11 -15.74
CA LEU A 51 -2.31 16.06 -16.76
C LEU A 51 -0.89 15.51 -16.81
N GLY A 52 -0.79 14.20 -16.71
CA GLY A 52 0.46 13.47 -16.77
C GLY A 52 0.50 12.45 -17.90
N SER A 53 1.57 11.69 -17.97
CA SER A 53 1.75 10.55 -18.86
C SER A 53 1.82 9.27 -18.02
N GLN A 54 1.51 8.10 -18.60
CA GLN A 54 1.66 6.81 -17.93
C GLN A 54 3.12 6.56 -17.49
N GLN A 55 4.08 7.13 -18.20
CA GLN A 55 5.50 7.06 -17.88
C GLN A 55 5.97 8.26 -17.04
N GLY A 56 5.03 9.08 -16.56
CA GLY A 56 5.34 10.27 -15.78
C GLY A 56 6.08 9.92 -14.48
N SER A 57 7.12 10.69 -14.18
CA SER A 57 7.96 10.53 -12.99
C SER A 57 8.34 11.88 -12.38
N GLY A 58 8.82 11.86 -11.15
CA GLY A 58 9.26 13.08 -10.47
C GLY A 58 8.71 13.19 -9.04
N VAL A 59 8.63 14.42 -8.56
CA VAL A 59 8.17 14.73 -7.22
C VAL A 59 7.03 15.73 -7.24
N LEU A 60 6.17 15.64 -6.24
CA LEU A 60 5.12 16.59 -5.97
C LEU A 60 5.55 17.43 -4.77
N LEU A 61 5.59 18.76 -4.95
CA LEU A 61 5.92 19.72 -3.91
C LEU A 61 4.67 20.50 -3.48
N ASP A 62 4.70 21.01 -2.27
CA ASP A 62 3.77 22.08 -1.88
C ASP A 62 4.32 23.47 -2.22
N THR A 63 3.57 24.51 -1.88
CA THR A 63 3.95 25.91 -2.16
C THR A 63 5.13 26.42 -1.31
N ASP A 64 5.47 25.69 -0.24
CA ASP A 64 6.63 25.99 0.61
C ASP A 64 7.91 25.30 0.09
N GLY A 65 7.79 24.50 -0.98
CA GLY A 65 8.89 23.74 -1.58
C GLY A 65 9.18 22.42 -0.87
N GLU A 66 8.31 21.97 0.03
CA GLU A 66 8.45 20.67 0.68
C GLU A 66 7.97 19.54 -0.24
N VAL A 67 8.73 18.44 -0.31
CA VAL A 67 8.30 17.23 -1.03
C VAL A 67 7.16 16.58 -0.27
N ILE A 68 5.99 16.47 -0.91
CA ILE A 68 4.78 15.88 -0.35
C ILE A 68 4.44 14.52 -0.97
N GLY A 69 4.98 14.23 -2.15
CA GLY A 69 4.73 12.95 -2.83
C GLY A 69 5.78 12.59 -3.87
N LEU A 70 5.89 11.30 -4.15
CA LEU A 70 6.67 10.73 -5.26
C LEU A 70 5.71 10.36 -6.39
N ILE A 71 5.91 10.93 -7.58
CA ILE A 71 5.05 10.65 -8.73
C ILE A 71 5.20 9.18 -9.13
N ALA A 72 4.07 8.47 -9.14
CA ALA A 72 3.99 7.03 -9.38
C ALA A 72 2.72 6.74 -10.18
N GLN A 73 2.86 6.76 -11.50
CA GLN A 73 1.74 6.65 -12.43
C GLN A 73 1.21 5.22 -12.62
N ASP A 74 2.03 4.22 -12.30
CA ASP A 74 1.68 2.80 -12.41
C ASP A 74 0.60 2.35 -11.41
N TYR A 75 0.28 3.21 -10.44
CA TYR A 75 -0.70 2.93 -9.39
C TYR A 75 -2.04 3.59 -9.66
N GLY A 76 -3.11 2.84 -9.49
CA GLY A 76 -4.49 3.30 -9.62
C GLY A 76 -5.33 2.39 -10.54
N ASP A 77 -6.60 2.73 -10.74
CA ASP A 77 -7.54 1.93 -11.54
C ASP A 77 -7.10 1.80 -13.00
N GLU A 78 -6.85 0.57 -13.44
CA GLU A 78 -6.53 0.18 -14.83
C GLU A 78 -7.66 0.52 -15.84
N LYS A 79 -8.82 0.94 -15.34
CA LYS A 79 -10.03 1.12 -16.18
C LYS A 79 -10.19 2.50 -16.83
N ASN A 80 -9.34 3.48 -16.50
CA ASN A 80 -9.42 4.85 -17.03
C ASN A 80 -8.15 5.27 -17.78
N GLU A 81 -7.87 4.60 -18.89
CA GLU A 81 -6.70 4.89 -19.75
C GLU A 81 -6.70 6.27 -20.43
N SER A 82 -7.82 6.99 -20.46
CA SER A 82 -7.97 8.16 -21.32
C SER A 82 -7.66 9.51 -20.68
N LYS A 83 -7.43 9.59 -19.36
CA LYS A 83 -6.97 10.81 -18.68
C LYS A 83 -6.01 10.46 -17.56
N THR A 84 -4.73 10.48 -17.88
CA THR A 84 -3.69 10.25 -16.89
C THR A 84 -3.48 11.54 -16.09
N MET A 85 -4.12 11.63 -14.94
CA MET A 85 -3.82 12.67 -13.95
C MET A 85 -2.55 12.30 -13.22
N VAL A 86 -1.74 13.28 -12.84
CA VAL A 86 -0.56 13.02 -12.01
C VAL A 86 -1.00 12.44 -10.67
N LYS A 87 -0.49 11.25 -10.39
CA LYS A 87 -0.66 10.50 -9.13
C LYS A 87 0.67 10.43 -8.40
N ALA A 88 0.65 10.56 -7.08
CA ALA A 88 1.86 10.49 -6.28
C ALA A 88 1.62 9.69 -4.99
N LEU A 89 2.58 8.89 -4.57
CA LEU A 89 2.59 8.25 -3.26
C LEU A 89 2.96 9.29 -2.21
N ALA A 90 2.19 9.34 -1.11
CA ALA A 90 2.42 10.30 -0.04
C ALA A 90 3.76 10.05 0.67
N VAL A 91 4.66 11.05 0.65
CA VAL A 91 6.05 10.91 1.13
C VAL A 91 6.14 10.54 2.61
N SER A 92 5.20 11.00 3.45
CA SER A 92 5.19 10.68 4.88
C SER A 92 5.10 9.18 5.18
N GLN A 93 4.45 8.41 4.30
CA GLN A 93 4.33 6.96 4.42
C GLN A 93 5.54 6.23 3.81
N LEU A 94 6.24 6.87 2.88
CA LEU A 94 7.48 6.33 2.28
C LEU A 94 8.70 6.55 3.18
N LYS A 95 8.62 7.46 4.14
CA LYS A 95 9.76 7.84 4.98
C LYS A 95 10.42 6.64 5.69
N PRO A 96 9.70 5.71 6.35
CA PRO A 96 10.32 4.53 6.97
C PRO A 96 11.06 3.66 5.94
N LEU A 97 10.48 3.45 4.77
CA LEU A 97 11.10 2.69 3.68
C LEU A 97 12.39 3.37 3.19
N ILE A 98 12.35 4.70 3.00
CA ILE A 98 13.53 5.47 2.57
C ILE A 98 14.64 5.40 3.63
N GLU A 99 14.30 5.48 4.92
CA GLU A 99 15.25 5.36 6.03
C GLU A 99 15.89 3.97 6.06
N THR A 100 15.11 2.89 5.99
CA THR A 100 15.57 1.50 5.92
C THR A 100 16.56 1.30 4.76
N LEU A 101 16.16 1.71 3.55
CA LEU A 101 17.00 1.58 2.35
C LEU A 101 18.28 2.43 2.42
N SER A 102 18.19 3.65 2.98
CA SER A 102 19.36 4.54 3.14
C SER A 102 20.38 4.01 4.14
N ASN A 103 19.92 3.26 5.14
CA ASN A 103 20.76 2.59 6.12
C ASN A 103 21.35 1.26 5.60
N GLY A 104 20.95 0.81 4.41
CA GLY A 104 21.33 -0.51 3.88
C GLY A 104 20.69 -1.67 4.64
N GLU A 105 19.59 -1.42 5.33
CA GLU A 105 18.82 -2.42 6.04
C GLU A 105 17.90 -3.18 5.07
N ALA A 106 17.66 -4.45 5.34
CA ALA A 106 16.80 -5.29 4.52
C ALA A 106 15.31 -5.00 4.81
N ILE A 107 14.49 -5.15 3.78
CA ILE A 107 13.04 -5.07 3.89
C ILE A 107 12.49 -6.49 4.08
N GLN A 108 11.66 -6.68 5.10
CA GLN A 108 11.04 -7.96 5.36
C GLN A 108 9.85 -8.19 4.43
N TYR A 109 9.72 -9.42 3.94
CA TYR A 109 8.85 -9.78 2.84
C TYR A 109 8.10 -11.09 3.10
N LEU A 110 6.80 -11.09 2.84
CA LEU A 110 5.95 -12.28 2.79
C LEU A 110 5.25 -12.45 1.44
N GLY A 111 5.00 -11.37 0.71
CA GLY A 111 4.37 -11.41 -0.61
C GLY A 111 2.85 -11.26 -0.61
N VAL A 112 2.30 -10.52 0.34
CA VAL A 112 0.86 -10.30 0.49
C VAL A 112 0.44 -8.97 -0.11
N ARG A 113 -0.58 -8.95 -0.96
CA ARG A 113 -1.30 -7.74 -1.36
C ARG A 113 -2.69 -7.77 -0.75
N GLY A 114 -2.97 -6.82 0.11
CA GLY A 114 -4.22 -6.79 0.85
C GLY A 114 -4.85 -5.40 0.91
N LYS A 115 -5.99 -5.35 1.57
CA LYS A 115 -6.69 -4.12 1.91
C LYS A 115 -7.39 -4.27 3.26
N ASP A 116 -7.63 -3.14 3.91
CA ASP A 116 -8.34 -3.10 5.17
C ASP A 116 -9.81 -3.47 5.01
N ILE A 117 -10.31 -4.33 5.90
CA ILE A 117 -11.74 -4.52 6.13
C ILE A 117 -12.08 -3.80 7.44
N SER A 118 -12.66 -2.60 7.30
CA SER A 118 -13.14 -1.86 8.47
C SER A 118 -14.39 -2.50 9.06
N GLU A 119 -14.68 -2.17 10.33
CA GLU A 119 -15.87 -2.65 11.04
C GLU A 119 -17.16 -2.39 10.25
N ASN A 120 -17.32 -1.22 9.64
CA ASN A 120 -18.50 -0.88 8.83
C ASN A 120 -18.64 -1.79 7.60
N VAL A 121 -17.54 -2.12 6.94
CA VAL A 121 -17.53 -3.03 5.78
C VAL A 121 -17.80 -4.45 6.25
N SER A 122 -17.13 -4.89 7.33
CA SER A 122 -17.32 -6.19 7.96
C SER A 122 -18.83 -6.46 8.24
N ASN A 123 -19.48 -5.53 8.91
CA ASN A 123 -20.89 -5.62 9.26
C ASN A 123 -21.85 -5.59 8.06
N SER A 124 -21.42 -4.95 6.95
CA SER A 124 -22.29 -4.80 5.75
C SER A 124 -22.30 -6.02 4.84
N ILE A 125 -21.20 -6.77 4.80
CA ILE A 125 -21.01 -7.90 3.85
C ILE A 125 -20.63 -9.22 4.54
N ASP A 126 -20.74 -9.27 5.87
CA ASP A 126 -20.46 -10.47 6.71
C ASP A 126 -19.09 -11.10 6.45
N ILE A 127 -18.06 -10.25 6.31
CA ILE A 127 -16.65 -10.66 6.22
C ILE A 127 -15.92 -10.26 7.51
N PRO A 128 -15.10 -11.12 8.12
CA PRO A 128 -14.36 -10.79 9.32
C PRO A 128 -13.50 -9.51 9.16
N GLN A 129 -13.41 -8.71 10.22
CA GLN A 129 -12.51 -7.55 10.27
C GLN A 129 -11.05 -7.99 10.21
N GLY A 130 -10.18 -7.20 9.57
CA GLY A 130 -8.77 -7.48 9.43
C GLY A 130 -8.23 -7.09 8.04
N VAL A 131 -7.13 -7.72 7.66
CA VAL A 131 -6.50 -7.51 6.34
C VAL A 131 -6.98 -8.57 5.36
N TYR A 132 -7.84 -8.17 4.42
CA TYR A 132 -8.29 -9.02 3.32
C TYR A 132 -7.18 -9.23 2.31
N VAL A 133 -6.80 -10.47 2.07
CA VAL A 133 -5.79 -10.87 1.07
C VAL A 133 -6.41 -10.79 -0.33
N LYS A 134 -6.03 -9.77 -1.09
CA LYS A 134 -6.47 -9.59 -2.48
C LYS A 134 -5.74 -10.56 -3.43
N SER A 135 -4.43 -10.68 -3.24
CA SER A 135 -3.57 -11.63 -3.95
C SER A 135 -2.33 -11.94 -3.15
N VAL A 136 -1.73 -13.07 -3.46
CA VAL A 136 -0.42 -13.51 -2.95
C VAL A 136 0.54 -13.55 -4.14
N GLU A 137 1.76 -13.10 -3.99
CA GLU A 137 2.76 -13.12 -5.06
C GLU A 137 3.24 -14.55 -5.32
N ASP A 138 3.51 -14.84 -6.59
CA ASP A 138 4.03 -16.16 -7.00
C ASP A 138 5.42 -16.40 -6.37
N ASN A 139 5.65 -17.62 -5.92
CA ASN A 139 6.90 -18.04 -5.28
C ASN A 139 7.25 -17.19 -4.04
N SER A 140 6.25 -16.69 -3.34
CA SER A 140 6.44 -15.92 -2.10
C SER A 140 6.31 -16.81 -0.86
N PRO A 141 6.91 -16.42 0.28
CA PRO A 141 6.74 -17.12 1.55
C PRO A 141 5.27 -17.32 1.96
N ALA A 142 4.42 -16.34 1.70
CA ALA A 142 2.99 -16.45 1.98
C ALA A 142 2.30 -17.52 1.11
N MET A 143 2.70 -17.63 -0.18
CA MET A 143 2.20 -18.66 -1.07
C MET A 143 2.66 -20.06 -0.64
N GLU A 144 3.93 -20.20 -0.32
CA GLU A 144 4.50 -21.48 0.14
C GLU A 144 3.87 -21.95 1.46
N ALA A 145 3.54 -21.00 2.34
CA ALA A 145 2.82 -21.25 3.59
C ALA A 145 1.33 -21.62 3.38
N GLY A 146 0.80 -21.44 2.16
CA GLY A 146 -0.59 -21.77 1.82
C GLY A 146 -1.60 -20.67 2.12
N LEU A 147 -1.16 -19.41 2.24
CA LEU A 147 -2.05 -18.25 2.25
C LEU A 147 -2.70 -18.07 0.88
N GLN A 148 -3.97 -17.69 0.85
CA GLN A 148 -4.75 -17.62 -0.38
C GLN A 148 -5.48 -16.28 -0.50
N SER A 149 -5.78 -15.90 -1.74
CA SER A 149 -6.73 -14.81 -2.01
C SER A 149 -8.09 -15.12 -1.38
N GLY A 150 -8.67 -14.15 -0.69
CA GLY A 150 -9.91 -14.32 0.06
C GLY A 150 -9.73 -14.61 1.55
N ASP A 151 -8.52 -14.92 2.01
CA ASP A 151 -8.22 -15.01 3.44
C ASP A 151 -8.28 -13.62 4.08
N VAL A 152 -8.61 -13.56 5.36
CA VAL A 152 -8.53 -12.33 6.16
C VAL A 152 -7.54 -12.53 7.30
N ILE A 153 -6.40 -11.84 7.24
CA ILE A 153 -5.38 -11.89 8.29
C ILE A 153 -5.85 -11.07 9.47
N GLN A 154 -5.92 -11.69 10.63
CA GLN A 154 -6.34 -11.05 11.88
C GLN A 154 -5.21 -10.90 12.89
N LYS A 155 -4.19 -11.79 12.87
CA LYS A 155 -3.06 -11.72 13.81
C LYS A 155 -1.76 -12.15 13.15
N ILE A 156 -0.65 -11.56 13.63
CA ILE A 156 0.73 -11.99 13.40
C ILE A 156 1.35 -12.26 14.77
N ASP A 157 1.83 -13.48 15.01
CA ASP A 157 2.41 -13.91 16.29
C ASP A 157 1.52 -13.55 17.49
N GLY A 158 0.20 -13.72 17.33
CA GLY A 158 -0.81 -13.43 18.35
C GLY A 158 -1.16 -11.95 18.54
N LYS A 159 -0.47 -11.02 17.84
CA LYS A 159 -0.81 -9.59 17.85
C LYS A 159 -1.91 -9.30 16.85
N GLU A 160 -2.93 -8.59 17.27
CA GLU A 160 -4.08 -8.23 16.42
C GLU A 160 -3.69 -7.27 15.32
N ILE A 161 -4.21 -7.53 14.12
CA ILE A 161 -3.98 -6.79 12.87
C ILE A 161 -5.33 -6.41 12.29
N GLU A 162 -5.62 -5.13 12.24
CA GLU A 162 -6.85 -4.57 11.67
C GLU A 162 -6.60 -3.87 10.33
N THR A 163 -5.34 -3.45 10.07
CA THR A 163 -4.98 -2.69 8.88
C THR A 163 -3.70 -3.20 8.23
N MET A 164 -3.56 -2.95 6.91
CA MET A 164 -2.31 -3.21 6.18
C MET A 164 -1.11 -2.47 6.76
N GLN A 165 -1.33 -1.30 7.34
CA GLN A 165 -0.26 -0.55 8.01
C GLN A 165 0.22 -1.25 9.28
N GLN A 166 -0.70 -1.81 10.11
CA GLN A 166 -0.34 -2.61 11.27
C GLN A 166 0.36 -3.91 10.84
N TYR A 167 -0.16 -4.58 9.80
CA TYR A 167 0.46 -5.76 9.20
C TYR A 167 1.91 -5.47 8.79
N SER A 168 2.12 -4.46 7.94
CA SER A 168 3.45 -4.04 7.49
C SER A 168 4.38 -3.71 8.65
N SER A 169 3.88 -2.95 9.62
CA SER A 169 4.66 -2.55 10.80
C SER A 169 5.06 -3.73 11.70
N GLN A 170 4.26 -4.81 11.78
CA GLN A 170 4.64 -6.02 12.49
C GLN A 170 5.62 -6.87 11.68
N LEU A 171 5.40 -7.00 10.38
CA LEU A 171 6.30 -7.72 9.48
C LEU A 171 7.72 -7.13 9.50
N GLN A 172 7.85 -5.80 9.41
CA GLN A 172 9.15 -5.13 9.42
C GLN A 172 9.93 -5.26 10.76
N LYS A 173 9.31 -5.78 11.84
CA LYS A 173 10.00 -6.09 13.11
C LYS A 173 10.56 -7.50 13.17
N CYS A 174 10.20 -8.33 12.20
CA CYS A 174 10.71 -9.70 12.11
C CYS A 174 12.13 -9.70 11.53
N GLU A 175 12.84 -10.80 11.72
CA GLU A 175 14.13 -11.03 11.08
C GLU A 175 13.96 -11.96 9.88
N GLY A 176 14.83 -11.81 8.87
CA GLY A 176 14.84 -12.76 7.73
C GLY A 176 15.13 -14.18 8.23
N GLY A 177 14.38 -15.15 7.69
CA GLY A 177 14.40 -16.55 8.17
C GLY A 177 13.54 -16.82 9.41
N GLN A 178 12.95 -15.78 10.03
CA GLN A 178 12.05 -15.96 11.16
C GLN A 178 10.73 -16.58 10.70
N LYS A 179 10.26 -17.61 11.43
CA LYS A 179 8.90 -18.14 11.24
C LYS A 179 7.91 -17.31 12.03
N VAL A 180 6.85 -16.86 11.34
CA VAL A 180 5.75 -16.11 11.92
C VAL A 180 4.45 -16.90 11.81
N SER A 181 3.62 -16.83 12.86
CA SER A 181 2.30 -17.47 12.87
C SER A 181 1.22 -16.46 12.48
N LEU A 182 0.60 -16.66 11.31
CA LEU A 182 -0.54 -15.89 10.85
C LEU A 182 -1.84 -16.54 11.31
N THR A 183 -2.70 -15.83 12.03
CA THR A 183 -4.08 -16.25 12.28
C THR A 183 -4.95 -15.64 11.18
N VAL A 184 -5.59 -16.48 10.39
CA VAL A 184 -6.42 -16.04 9.26
C VAL A 184 -7.82 -16.61 9.36
N MET A 185 -8.79 -15.86 8.84
CA MET A 185 -10.16 -16.33 8.63
C MET A 185 -10.31 -16.69 7.16
N ARG A 186 -10.61 -17.96 6.88
CA ARG A 186 -10.82 -18.48 5.51
C ARG A 186 -12.27 -18.79 5.27
N SER A 187 -12.82 -18.33 4.15
CA SER A 187 -14.19 -18.61 3.75
C SER A 187 -14.43 -20.10 3.49
N LYS A 188 -15.51 -20.63 4.04
CA LYS A 188 -16.05 -21.98 3.75
C LYS A 188 -17.35 -21.91 2.95
N GLY A 189 -17.53 -20.86 2.17
CA GLY A 189 -18.75 -20.64 1.40
C GLY A 189 -19.95 -20.38 2.30
N ALA A 190 -21.01 -21.16 2.13
CA ALA A 190 -22.26 -20.99 2.92
C ALA A 190 -22.10 -21.25 4.44
N GLU A 191 -21.01 -21.89 4.87
CA GLU A 191 -20.73 -22.15 6.29
C GLU A 191 -20.02 -20.97 6.99
N GLY A 192 -19.79 -19.86 6.26
CA GLY A 192 -19.12 -18.67 6.80
C GLY A 192 -17.61 -18.76 6.78
N TYR A 193 -16.94 -18.24 7.83
CA TYR A 193 -15.49 -18.18 7.94
C TYR A 193 -14.99 -19.10 9.05
N ALA A 194 -13.85 -19.74 8.82
CA ALA A 194 -13.14 -20.55 9.84
C ALA A 194 -11.76 -20.00 10.13
N GLU A 195 -11.40 -19.99 11.41
CA GLU A 195 -10.06 -19.63 11.83
C GLU A 195 -9.06 -20.73 11.44
N MET A 196 -7.92 -20.30 10.89
CA MET A 196 -6.78 -21.14 10.56
C MET A 196 -5.49 -20.48 11.03
N LYS A 197 -4.50 -21.29 11.37
CA LYS A 197 -3.14 -20.84 11.64
C LYS A 197 -2.22 -21.30 10.51
N ILE A 198 -1.46 -20.36 9.97
CA ILE A 198 -0.52 -20.56 8.86
C ILE A 198 0.86 -20.12 9.37
N GLU A 199 1.86 -20.97 9.25
CA GLU A 199 3.24 -20.62 9.54
C GLU A 199 3.95 -20.24 8.23
N ALA A 200 4.50 -19.02 8.17
CA ALA A 200 5.27 -18.54 7.05
C ALA A 200 6.68 -18.15 7.52
N GLU A 201 7.68 -18.36 6.68
CA GLU A 201 9.05 -17.95 6.93
C GLU A 201 9.30 -16.59 6.24
N VAL A 202 9.69 -15.58 7.02
CA VAL A 202 9.91 -14.22 6.50
C VAL A 202 11.19 -14.20 5.66
N GLU A 203 11.13 -13.65 4.46
CA GLU A 203 12.31 -13.36 3.64
C GLU A 203 12.77 -11.91 3.83
N SER A 204 14.05 -11.66 3.56
CA SER A 204 14.65 -10.32 3.49
C SER A 204 15.02 -9.99 2.04
N ARG A 205 14.70 -8.77 1.60
CA ARG A 205 15.00 -8.25 0.26
C ARG A 205 15.77 -6.92 0.34
#